data_4536a3984d52b1d928e1452b1ac1afa3
#
_entry.id   4536a3984d52b1d928e1452b1ac1afa3
#
_cell.length_a   1.000
_cell.length_b   1.000
_cell.length_c   1.000
_cell.angle_alpha   90.00
_cell.angle_beta   90.00
_cell.angle_gamma   90.00
#
_symmetry.space_group_name_H-M   'P 1'
#
loop_
_entity.id
_entity.type
_entity.pdbx_description
1 polymer ?
#
loop_
_entity_poly.entity_id
_entity_poly.type
_entity_poly.pdbx_seq_one_letter_code
_entity_poly.pdbx_strand_id
1 'polypeptide(L)'
;MAYDGEDKILEEVTGKAYEFGFTTDIDSDKAPAGLNEDIIRLISTKKNEPEWLLEWRLKAFDTWQAMVEPEWPHLQYEKPDFQAISYYAAPKQKKELASMDEVDPELRKTMEKLGISLEEQKRLSGVAVDFVMDSVSVATSFKDKLAELGIIFCSMSEAVQEHPELVKKYIGSVVPVRDNYYAALNSAVFTDGSFCYIPKGVKCPMELSTYFRINESGTGQFERTLVIADESSYVSYLEGCTACLLYTSPSPRDLYR
;
A
#
# COMPACT_ATOMS: atom_id res chain seq x y z
N MET A 1 40.68 13.92 13.58
CA MET A 1 40.43 14.80 12.43
C MET A 1 39.82 13.96 11.32
N ALA A 2 38.55 13.63 11.36
CA ALA A 2 37.81 13.01 10.27
C ALA A 2 36.32 12.83 10.62
N TYR A 3 35.57 13.89 10.88
CA TYR A 3 34.09 13.79 10.99
C TYR A 3 33.36 15.08 10.57
N ASP A 4 34.10 16.08 10.12
CA ASP A 4 33.55 17.40 9.74
C ASP A 4 32.76 17.38 8.39
N GLY A 5 32.95 16.32 7.59
CA GLY A 5 32.27 16.16 6.30
C GLY A 5 30.92 15.42 6.38
N GLU A 6 30.79 14.47 7.31
CA GLU A 6 29.56 13.70 7.49
C GLU A 6 28.46 14.52 8.16
N ASP A 7 28.84 15.39 9.12
CA ASP A 7 27.89 16.28 9.76
C ASP A 7 27.30 17.31 8.79
N LYS A 8 28.11 17.85 7.86
CA LYS A 8 27.61 18.74 6.80
C LYS A 8 26.67 18.07 5.82
N ILE A 9 26.96 16.82 5.44
CA ILE A 9 26.07 16.05 4.57
C ILE A 9 24.75 15.74 5.29
N LEU A 10 24.82 15.41 6.57
CA LEU A 10 23.66 15.21 7.41
C LEU A 10 22.81 16.49 7.57
N GLU A 11 23.44 17.65 7.80
CA GLU A 11 22.75 18.95 7.85
C GLU A 11 22.13 19.33 6.50
N GLU A 12 22.80 19.08 5.36
CA GLU A 12 22.24 19.31 4.03
C GLU A 12 21.06 18.40 3.71
N VAL A 13 21.07 17.16 4.17
CA VAL A 13 19.96 16.21 3.94
C VAL A 13 18.79 16.46 4.90
N THR A 14 19.07 16.83 6.14
CA THR A 14 18.04 17.06 7.16
C THR A 14 17.45 18.47 7.16
N GLY A 15 18.15 19.45 6.57
CA GLY A 15 17.67 20.82 6.40
C GLY A 15 16.82 21.06 5.15
N LYS A 16 16.72 20.10 4.24
CA LYS A 16 15.84 20.22 3.07
C LYS A 16 14.39 19.94 3.45
N ALA A 17 13.49 20.81 2.98
CA ALA A 17 12.06 20.53 3.07
C ALA A 17 11.77 19.18 2.38
N TYR A 18 10.88 18.37 2.98
CA TYR A 18 10.48 17.10 2.41
C TYR A 18 9.85 17.30 1.04
N GLU A 19 10.54 16.88 -0.01
CA GLU A 19 10.20 17.13 -1.41
C GLU A 19 8.84 16.56 -1.79
N PHE A 20 8.47 15.45 -1.17
CA PHE A 20 7.20 14.75 -1.42
C PHE A 20 6.07 15.18 -0.45
N GLY A 21 6.31 16.15 0.43
CA GLY A 21 5.35 16.69 1.40
C GLY A 21 4.30 17.63 0.77
N PHE A 22 3.69 17.23 -0.35
CA PHE A 22 2.62 17.97 -1.00
C PHE A 22 1.34 17.13 -1.04
N THR A 23 0.19 17.79 -1.12
CA THR A 23 -1.11 17.14 -1.37
C THR A 23 -1.56 17.41 -2.80
N THR A 24 -2.20 16.42 -3.41
CA THR A 24 -2.89 16.59 -4.69
C THR A 24 -4.32 17.01 -4.38
N ASP A 25 -4.76 18.11 -4.99
CA ASP A 25 -6.13 18.63 -4.80
C ASP A 25 -7.12 17.79 -5.63
N ILE A 26 -7.57 16.71 -5.01
CA ILE A 26 -8.53 15.77 -5.60
C ILE A 26 -9.65 15.55 -4.59
N ASP A 27 -10.88 15.62 -5.07
CA ASP A 27 -12.06 15.25 -4.30
C ASP A 27 -11.95 13.79 -3.82
N SER A 28 -11.95 13.58 -2.51
CA SER A 28 -11.87 12.25 -1.90
C SER A 28 -13.18 11.86 -1.20
N ASP A 29 -13.48 10.56 -1.25
CA ASP A 29 -14.51 9.92 -0.45
C ASP A 29 -13.84 9.33 0.80
N LYS A 30 -14.06 9.96 1.95
CA LYS A 30 -13.41 9.63 3.21
C LYS A 30 -14.42 9.06 4.21
N ALA A 31 -14.07 7.93 4.82
CA ALA A 31 -14.85 7.37 5.91
C ALA A 31 -14.78 8.26 7.17
N PRO A 32 -15.80 8.22 8.04
CA PRO A 32 -15.71 8.83 9.37
C PRO A 32 -14.48 8.32 10.14
N ALA A 33 -13.92 9.18 11.00
CA ALA A 33 -12.86 8.76 11.91
C ALA A 33 -13.38 7.75 12.95
N GLY A 34 -12.48 6.94 13.45
CA GLY A 34 -12.75 5.92 14.45
C GLY A 34 -12.69 4.49 13.91
N LEU A 35 -12.47 3.54 14.81
CA LEU A 35 -12.35 2.12 14.50
C LEU A 35 -13.38 1.32 15.29
N ASN A 36 -14.31 0.73 14.58
CA ASN A 36 -15.35 -0.17 15.09
C ASN A 36 -15.82 -1.11 13.98
N GLU A 37 -16.72 -2.05 14.30
CA GLU A 37 -17.26 -2.98 13.31
C GLU A 37 -17.96 -2.30 12.13
N ASP A 38 -18.65 -1.17 12.34
CA ASP A 38 -19.37 -0.47 11.27
C ASP A 38 -18.40 0.09 10.24
N ILE A 39 -17.24 0.59 10.67
CA ILE A 39 -16.17 1.05 9.77
C ILE A 39 -15.59 -0.13 8.98
N ILE A 40 -15.39 -1.29 9.60
CA ILE A 40 -14.91 -2.50 8.89
C ILE A 40 -15.92 -2.95 7.84
N ARG A 41 -17.21 -2.97 8.17
CA ARG A 41 -18.29 -3.27 7.23
C ARG A 41 -18.38 -2.23 6.11
N LEU A 42 -18.15 -0.95 6.43
CA LEU A 42 -18.09 0.13 5.45
C LEU A 42 -16.94 -0.09 4.46
N ILE A 43 -15.74 -0.41 4.93
CA ILE A 43 -14.57 -0.73 4.08
C ILE A 43 -14.91 -1.89 3.14
N SER A 44 -15.42 -2.99 3.69
CA SER A 44 -15.80 -4.18 2.92
C SER A 44 -16.86 -3.85 1.85
N THR A 45 -17.86 -3.02 2.19
CA THR A 45 -18.88 -2.56 1.25
C THR A 45 -18.29 -1.67 0.15
N LYS A 46 -17.43 -0.72 0.50
CA LYS A 46 -16.76 0.18 -0.46
C LYS A 46 -15.88 -0.58 -1.45
N LYS A 47 -15.23 -1.65 -0.96
CA LYS A 47 -14.38 -2.55 -1.77
C LYS A 47 -15.18 -3.66 -2.46
N ASN A 48 -16.49 -3.73 -2.25
CA ASN A 48 -17.36 -4.76 -2.80
C ASN A 48 -16.85 -6.19 -2.50
N GLU A 49 -16.37 -6.40 -1.28
CA GLU A 49 -15.73 -7.65 -0.87
C GLU A 49 -16.72 -8.79 -0.67
N PRO A 50 -16.33 -10.04 -0.97
CA PRO A 50 -17.15 -11.20 -0.64
C PRO A 50 -17.25 -11.43 0.87
N GLU A 51 -18.34 -12.06 1.29
CA GLU A 51 -18.67 -12.26 2.71
C GLU A 51 -17.56 -12.95 3.52
N TRP A 52 -16.84 -13.91 2.91
CA TRP A 52 -15.75 -14.61 3.58
C TRP A 52 -14.62 -13.68 4.03
N LEU A 53 -14.34 -12.60 3.25
CA LEU A 53 -13.32 -11.63 3.62
C LEU A 53 -13.80 -10.70 4.72
N LEU A 54 -15.06 -10.29 4.68
CA LEU A 54 -15.68 -9.53 5.78
C LEU A 54 -15.62 -10.31 7.09
N GLU A 55 -16.00 -11.59 7.08
CA GLU A 55 -15.90 -12.44 8.26
C GLU A 55 -14.46 -12.55 8.78
N TRP A 56 -13.49 -12.68 7.88
CA TRP A 56 -12.08 -12.73 8.23
C TRP A 56 -11.61 -11.42 8.90
N ARG A 57 -12.04 -10.26 8.38
CA ARG A 57 -11.77 -8.94 8.96
C ARG A 57 -12.35 -8.77 10.35
N LEU A 58 -13.60 -9.17 10.54
CA LEU A 58 -14.27 -9.07 11.86
C LEU A 58 -13.58 -9.95 12.90
N LYS A 59 -13.18 -11.16 12.54
CA LYS A 59 -12.37 -12.03 13.43
C LYS A 59 -10.99 -11.42 13.74
N ALA A 60 -10.40 -10.72 12.78
CA ALA A 60 -9.15 -10.00 13.00
C ALA A 60 -9.35 -8.81 13.96
N PHE A 61 -10.44 -8.09 13.84
CA PHE A 61 -10.80 -7.00 14.74
C PHE A 61 -11.02 -7.48 16.18
N ASP A 62 -11.78 -8.56 16.37
CA ASP A 62 -11.95 -9.19 17.69
C ASP A 62 -10.59 -9.59 18.29
N THR A 63 -9.71 -10.14 17.46
CA THR A 63 -8.36 -10.52 17.87
C THR A 63 -7.56 -9.29 18.30
N TRP A 64 -7.61 -8.22 17.53
CA TRP A 64 -6.93 -6.96 17.83
C TRP A 64 -7.44 -6.34 19.14
N GLN A 65 -8.76 -6.30 19.37
CA GLN A 65 -9.34 -5.78 20.60
C GLN A 65 -8.92 -6.56 21.85
N ALA A 66 -8.64 -7.86 21.70
CA ALA A 66 -8.18 -8.73 22.79
C ALA A 66 -6.67 -8.62 23.04
N MET A 67 -5.91 -7.95 22.15
CA MET A 67 -4.46 -7.76 22.29
C MET A 67 -4.14 -6.46 23.01
N VAL A 68 -2.95 -6.42 23.59
CA VAL A 68 -2.37 -5.22 24.19
C VAL A 68 -1.31 -4.66 23.24
N GLU A 69 -1.33 -3.35 23.02
CA GLU A 69 -0.29 -2.68 22.24
C GLU A 69 1.09 -2.93 22.86
N PRO A 70 2.10 -3.32 22.07
CA PRO A 70 3.43 -3.65 22.60
C PRO A 70 4.13 -2.41 23.18
N GLU A 71 4.74 -2.59 24.37
CA GLU A 71 5.50 -1.55 25.07
C GLU A 71 7.02 -1.83 25.09
N TRP A 72 7.45 -2.95 24.50
CA TRP A 72 8.86 -3.37 24.49
C TRP A 72 9.80 -2.49 23.63
N PRO A 73 9.35 -1.75 22.57
CA PRO A 73 10.24 -0.83 21.86
C PRO A 73 10.67 0.31 22.79
N HIS A 74 11.98 0.53 22.90
CA HIS A 74 12.54 1.68 23.64
C HIS A 74 12.38 2.99 22.83
N LEU A 75 11.21 3.22 22.28
CA LEU A 75 10.86 4.39 21.47
C LEU A 75 9.99 5.31 22.30
N GLN A 76 10.35 6.59 22.34
CA GLN A 76 9.51 7.63 22.89
C GLN A 76 8.76 8.31 21.75
N TYR A 77 7.52 7.89 21.52
CA TYR A 77 6.62 8.48 20.53
C TYR A 77 5.23 8.65 21.15
N GLU A 78 4.49 9.60 20.62
CA GLU A 78 3.09 9.75 20.96
C GLU A 78 2.30 8.60 20.33
N LYS A 79 1.60 7.82 21.18
CA LYS A 79 0.82 6.68 20.69
C LYS A 79 -0.27 7.15 19.73
N PRO A 80 -0.46 6.48 18.59
CA PRO A 80 -1.55 6.82 17.68
C PRO A 80 -2.91 6.71 18.37
N ASP A 81 -3.73 7.73 18.23
CA ASP A 81 -5.15 7.63 18.60
C ASP A 81 -5.92 6.96 17.45
N PHE A 82 -6.17 5.67 17.60
CA PHE A 82 -6.90 4.86 16.61
C PHE A 82 -8.36 5.32 16.41
N GLN A 83 -8.89 6.19 17.29
CA GLN A 83 -10.22 6.75 17.14
C GLN A 83 -10.21 8.12 16.45
N ALA A 84 -9.05 8.74 16.28
CA ALA A 84 -8.90 10.06 15.64
C ALA A 84 -8.64 9.99 14.13
N ILE A 85 -8.29 8.80 13.59
CA ILE A 85 -7.98 8.62 12.17
C ILE A 85 -9.12 7.97 11.39
N SER A 86 -9.19 8.27 10.10
CA SER A 86 -10.05 7.57 9.15
C SER A 86 -9.30 6.37 8.55
N TYR A 87 -10.00 5.27 8.35
CA TYR A 87 -9.44 4.00 7.83
C TYR A 87 -9.72 3.76 6.35
N TYR A 88 -10.36 4.72 5.69
CA TYR A 88 -10.61 4.65 4.26
C TYR A 88 -10.68 6.07 3.67
N ALA A 89 -9.91 6.29 2.64
CA ALA A 89 -10.03 7.43 1.76
C ALA A 89 -9.78 6.98 0.31
N ALA A 90 -10.54 7.50 -0.63
CA ALA A 90 -10.36 7.17 -2.04
C ALA A 90 -10.65 8.41 -2.90
N PRO A 91 -9.88 8.66 -3.96
CA PRO A 91 -10.27 9.60 -4.99
C PRO A 91 -11.67 9.26 -5.51
N LYS A 92 -12.51 10.27 -5.77
CA LYS A 92 -13.87 10.04 -6.29
C LYS A 92 -13.91 9.48 -7.72
N GLN A 93 -12.78 9.10 -8.30
CA GLN A 93 -12.73 8.37 -9.56
C GLN A 93 -13.37 6.98 -9.42
N LYS A 94 -14.32 6.69 -10.30
CA LYS A 94 -15.23 5.55 -10.15
C LYS A 94 -14.73 4.22 -10.71
N LYS A 95 -13.57 4.13 -11.36
CA LYS A 95 -13.06 2.90 -11.96
C LYS A 95 -11.54 2.84 -11.91
N GLU A 96 -11.01 1.66 -11.61
CA GLU A 96 -9.64 1.30 -11.90
C GLU A 96 -9.42 1.43 -13.42
N LEU A 97 -8.40 2.17 -13.81
CA LEU A 97 -8.17 2.49 -15.21
C LEU A 97 -7.26 1.42 -15.84
N ALA A 98 -7.69 0.89 -16.97
CA ALA A 98 -6.94 -0.11 -17.71
C ALA A 98 -5.67 0.46 -18.39
N SER A 99 -5.59 1.79 -18.50
CA SER A 99 -4.47 2.50 -19.12
C SER A 99 -4.15 3.79 -18.36
N MET A 100 -2.86 4.05 -18.23
CA MET A 100 -2.34 5.29 -17.64
C MET A 100 -2.69 6.55 -18.47
N ASP A 101 -3.12 6.39 -19.71
CA ASP A 101 -3.54 7.51 -20.57
C ASP A 101 -4.92 8.04 -20.18
N GLU A 102 -5.69 7.26 -19.43
CA GLU A 102 -7.02 7.62 -18.92
C GLU A 102 -6.99 8.28 -17.53
N VAL A 103 -5.80 8.38 -16.92
CA VAL A 103 -5.62 8.96 -15.59
C VAL A 103 -5.91 10.46 -15.62
N ASP A 104 -6.61 10.94 -14.58
CA ASP A 104 -6.87 12.35 -14.37
C ASP A 104 -5.59 13.19 -14.49
N PRO A 105 -5.61 14.37 -15.17
CA PRO A 105 -4.43 15.20 -15.38
C PRO A 105 -3.72 15.64 -14.08
N GLU A 106 -4.44 15.85 -12.98
CA GLU A 106 -3.84 16.23 -11.70
C GLU A 106 -3.15 15.03 -11.03
N LEU A 107 -3.73 13.83 -11.14
CA LEU A 107 -3.08 12.58 -10.73
C LEU A 107 -1.82 12.32 -11.56
N ARG A 108 -1.88 12.55 -12.87
CA ARG A 108 -0.71 12.39 -13.76
C ARG A 108 0.44 13.34 -13.33
N LYS A 109 0.14 14.60 -13.07
CA LYS A 109 1.13 15.58 -12.55
C LYS A 109 1.71 15.13 -11.20
N THR A 110 0.89 14.53 -10.35
CA THR A 110 1.36 13.98 -9.08
C THR A 110 2.35 12.85 -9.29
N MET A 111 2.04 11.93 -10.20
CA MET A 111 2.91 10.81 -10.54
C MET A 111 4.24 11.30 -11.13
N GLU A 112 4.20 12.30 -12.02
CA GLU A 112 5.39 12.94 -12.58
C GLU A 112 6.26 13.60 -11.50
N LYS A 113 5.67 14.35 -10.56
CA LYS A 113 6.37 14.94 -9.41
C LYS A 113 7.02 13.90 -8.50
N LEU A 114 6.41 12.72 -8.39
CA LEU A 114 6.94 11.61 -7.60
C LEU A 114 8.03 10.82 -8.34
N GLY A 115 8.39 11.25 -9.56
CA GLY A 115 9.37 10.54 -10.39
C GLY A 115 8.83 9.23 -10.97
N ILE A 116 7.51 9.02 -10.91
CA ILE A 116 6.83 7.90 -11.52
C ILE A 116 6.58 8.25 -12.99
N SER A 117 7.65 8.29 -13.77
CA SER A 117 7.59 8.55 -15.20
C SER A 117 7.04 7.32 -15.92
N LEU A 118 5.73 7.33 -16.15
CA LEU A 118 5.00 6.23 -16.76
C LEU A 118 5.38 6.01 -18.24
N GLU A 119 5.71 7.08 -18.92
CA GLU A 119 6.07 7.04 -20.35
C GLU A 119 7.53 6.59 -20.58
N GLU A 120 8.46 7.06 -19.76
CA GLU A 120 9.87 6.68 -19.87
C GLU A 120 10.14 5.29 -19.30
N GLN A 121 9.48 4.91 -18.22
CA GLN A 121 9.58 3.56 -17.67
C GLN A 121 8.96 2.53 -18.62
N LYS A 122 7.83 2.82 -19.28
CA LYS A 122 7.27 1.98 -20.33
C LYS A 122 8.23 1.76 -21.51
N ARG A 123 9.02 2.76 -21.89
CA ARG A 123 9.90 2.68 -23.07
C ARG A 123 11.30 2.15 -22.81
N LEU A 124 11.86 2.37 -21.61
CA LEU A 124 13.30 2.14 -21.37
C LEU A 124 13.60 1.03 -20.38
N SER A 125 12.71 0.65 -19.46
CA SER A 125 13.05 -0.30 -18.40
C SER A 125 12.25 -1.61 -18.40
N GLY A 126 11.12 -1.69 -19.10
CA GLY A 126 10.29 -2.91 -19.05
C GLY A 126 9.80 -3.23 -17.63
N VAL A 127 9.43 -2.21 -16.85
CA VAL A 127 8.88 -2.34 -15.50
C VAL A 127 7.36 -2.27 -15.58
N ALA A 128 6.67 -3.21 -14.94
CA ALA A 128 5.23 -3.12 -14.72
C ALA A 128 4.98 -2.38 -13.41
N VAL A 129 4.13 -1.36 -13.45
CA VAL A 129 3.85 -0.47 -12.29
C VAL A 129 2.39 -0.54 -11.92
N ASP A 130 2.12 -0.69 -10.63
CA ASP A 130 0.83 -0.45 -10.00
C ASP A 130 0.92 0.81 -9.12
N PHE A 131 -0.03 1.73 -9.26
CA PHE A 131 -0.08 2.96 -8.49
C PHE A 131 -1.29 2.97 -7.58
N VAL A 132 -1.02 2.97 -6.28
CA VAL A 132 -2.04 3.01 -5.23
C VAL A 132 -2.05 4.39 -4.59
N MET A 133 -3.21 5.03 -4.55
CA MET A 133 -3.42 6.32 -3.90
C MET A 133 -4.43 6.18 -2.78
N ASP A 134 -4.02 6.50 -1.56
CA ASP A 134 -4.79 6.26 -0.34
C ASP A 134 -5.29 4.80 -0.24
N SER A 135 -6.58 4.56 -0.37
CA SER A 135 -7.16 3.22 -0.18
C SER A 135 -7.47 2.46 -1.47
N VAL A 136 -7.03 2.94 -2.64
CA VAL A 136 -7.41 2.33 -3.92
C VAL A 136 -6.25 2.29 -4.93
N SER A 137 -6.15 1.21 -5.71
CA SER A 137 -5.33 1.19 -6.92
C SER A 137 -5.98 2.05 -8.00
N VAL A 138 -5.18 2.93 -8.58
CA VAL A 138 -5.62 3.86 -9.63
C VAL A 138 -5.39 3.28 -11.01
N ALA A 139 -4.24 2.64 -11.22
CA ALA A 139 -3.91 2.03 -12.51
C ALA A 139 -2.76 1.04 -12.39
N THR A 140 -2.86 -0.06 -13.16
CA THR A 140 -1.83 -1.10 -13.29
C THR A 140 -1.40 -1.23 -14.74
N SER A 141 -0.09 -1.26 -15.01
CA SER A 141 0.47 -1.37 -16.37
C SER A 141 0.88 -2.81 -16.72
N PHE A 142 0.92 -3.13 -18.03
CA PHE A 142 1.38 -4.42 -18.59
C PHE A 142 0.61 -5.66 -18.14
N LYS A 143 -0.56 -5.53 -17.59
CA LYS A 143 -1.37 -6.63 -17.05
C LYS A 143 -1.61 -7.74 -18.07
N ASP A 144 -2.08 -7.39 -19.27
CA ASP A 144 -2.37 -8.36 -20.35
C ASP A 144 -1.11 -9.14 -20.78
N LYS A 145 0.03 -8.44 -20.91
CA LYS A 145 1.29 -9.07 -21.31
C LYS A 145 1.81 -10.05 -20.26
N LEU A 146 1.61 -9.77 -18.98
CA LEU A 146 1.95 -10.68 -17.90
C LEU A 146 1.01 -11.88 -17.86
N ALA A 147 -0.29 -11.65 -18.12
CA ALA A 147 -1.31 -12.69 -18.18
C ALA A 147 -1.05 -13.74 -19.26
N GLU A 148 -0.45 -13.37 -20.40
CA GLU A 148 -0.01 -14.32 -21.45
C GLU A 148 0.97 -15.39 -20.92
N LEU A 149 1.72 -15.07 -19.86
CA LEU A 149 2.65 -15.99 -19.19
C LEU A 149 2.02 -16.68 -17.96
N GLY A 150 0.73 -16.43 -17.71
CA GLY A 150 0.04 -16.89 -16.52
C GLY A 150 0.42 -16.13 -15.25
N ILE A 151 1.16 -15.01 -15.37
CA ILE A 151 1.52 -14.15 -14.26
C ILE A 151 0.33 -13.26 -13.93
N ILE A 152 -0.03 -13.18 -12.65
CA ILE A 152 -1.06 -12.26 -12.16
C ILE A 152 -0.33 -11.12 -11.45
N PHE A 153 -0.61 -9.88 -11.85
CA PHE A 153 -0.15 -8.67 -11.18
C PHE A 153 -1.29 -7.65 -11.21
N CYS A 154 -1.89 -7.43 -10.06
CA CYS A 154 -3.07 -6.57 -9.92
C CYS A 154 -3.18 -6.04 -8.49
N SER A 155 -4.18 -5.21 -8.21
CA SER A 155 -4.50 -4.80 -6.84
C SER A 155 -5.00 -5.99 -6.01
N MET A 156 -4.85 -5.90 -4.67
CA MET A 156 -5.42 -6.90 -3.78
C MET A 156 -6.95 -6.94 -3.89
N SER A 157 -7.58 -5.77 -4.07
CA SER A 157 -9.03 -5.67 -4.26
C SER A 157 -9.51 -6.43 -5.48
N GLU A 158 -8.80 -6.34 -6.59
CA GLU A 158 -9.10 -7.10 -7.80
C GLU A 158 -8.84 -8.60 -7.60
N ALA A 159 -7.72 -8.97 -6.98
CA ALA A 159 -7.38 -10.37 -6.72
C ALA A 159 -8.44 -11.07 -5.85
N VAL A 160 -9.03 -10.36 -4.89
CA VAL A 160 -10.14 -10.87 -4.07
C VAL A 160 -11.36 -11.22 -4.91
N GLN A 161 -11.62 -10.47 -5.99
CA GLN A 161 -12.76 -10.70 -6.88
C GLN A 161 -12.47 -11.78 -7.92
N GLU A 162 -11.32 -11.69 -8.59
CA GLU A 162 -11.01 -12.51 -9.77
C GLU A 162 -10.25 -13.80 -9.43
N HIS A 163 -9.50 -13.80 -8.30
CA HIS A 163 -8.67 -14.93 -7.88
C HIS A 163 -8.90 -15.34 -6.41
N PRO A 164 -10.18 -15.45 -5.95
CA PRO A 164 -10.51 -15.64 -4.53
C PRO A 164 -9.88 -16.88 -3.92
N GLU A 165 -9.69 -17.95 -4.69
CA GLU A 165 -9.13 -19.20 -4.17
C GLU A 165 -7.63 -19.06 -3.85
N LEU A 166 -6.88 -18.30 -4.65
CA LEU A 166 -5.48 -17.99 -4.35
C LEU A 166 -5.38 -17.08 -3.12
N VAL A 167 -6.22 -16.03 -3.06
CA VAL A 167 -6.21 -15.12 -1.92
C VAL A 167 -6.57 -15.88 -0.64
N LYS A 168 -7.63 -16.67 -0.60
CA LYS A 168 -8.03 -17.47 0.56
C LYS A 168 -6.93 -18.41 1.03
N LYS A 169 -6.20 -19.02 0.09
CA LYS A 169 -5.13 -19.98 0.39
C LYS A 169 -3.94 -19.32 1.08
N TYR A 170 -3.60 -18.10 0.68
CA TYR A 170 -2.33 -17.48 1.06
C TYR A 170 -2.45 -16.27 2.00
N ILE A 171 -3.62 -15.61 2.07
CA ILE A 171 -3.80 -14.47 2.97
C ILE A 171 -3.59 -14.89 4.44
N GLY A 172 -2.69 -14.20 5.13
CA GLY A 172 -2.36 -14.53 6.52
C GLY A 172 -1.57 -15.84 6.72
N SER A 173 -1.08 -16.47 5.64
CA SER A 173 -0.30 -17.71 5.75
C SER A 173 1.14 -17.48 6.21
N VAL A 174 1.74 -16.34 5.89
CA VAL A 174 3.11 -15.96 6.29
C VAL A 174 3.08 -15.11 7.56
N VAL A 175 2.25 -14.06 7.55
CA VAL A 175 2.01 -13.22 8.74
C VAL A 175 0.56 -13.47 9.18
N PRO A 176 0.32 -14.39 10.13
CA PRO A 176 -1.03 -14.67 10.58
C PRO A 176 -1.62 -13.50 11.38
N VAL A 177 -2.93 -13.43 11.45
CA VAL A 177 -3.66 -12.37 12.18
C VAL A 177 -3.14 -12.21 13.61
N ARG A 178 -2.80 -13.32 14.27
CA ARG A 178 -2.36 -13.36 15.68
C ARG A 178 -0.84 -13.16 15.87
N ASP A 179 -0.11 -12.82 14.82
CA ASP A 179 1.34 -12.64 14.93
C ASP A 179 1.69 -11.52 15.92
N ASN A 180 1.07 -10.37 15.74
CA ASN A 180 1.24 -9.23 16.64
C ASN A 180 0.06 -8.26 16.56
N TYR A 181 0.05 -7.25 17.45
CA TYR A 181 -0.99 -6.24 17.55
C TYR A 181 -1.26 -5.51 16.22
N TYR A 182 -0.22 -5.09 15.51
CA TYR A 182 -0.36 -4.36 14.24
C TYR A 182 -0.71 -5.28 13.07
N ALA A 183 -0.32 -6.55 13.10
CA ALA A 183 -0.75 -7.53 12.11
C ALA A 183 -2.25 -7.81 12.23
N ALA A 184 -2.78 -7.86 13.45
CA ALA A 184 -4.21 -7.99 13.69
C ALA A 184 -4.97 -6.75 13.21
N LEU A 185 -4.49 -5.54 13.55
CA LEU A 185 -5.06 -4.28 13.08
C LEU A 185 -5.06 -4.20 11.54
N ASN A 186 -3.91 -4.41 10.91
CA ASN A 186 -3.81 -4.42 9.45
C ASN A 186 -4.79 -5.42 8.84
N SER A 187 -4.90 -6.61 9.39
CA SER A 187 -5.84 -7.64 8.91
C SER A 187 -7.29 -7.16 8.95
N ALA A 188 -7.68 -6.41 9.97
CA ALA A 188 -9.03 -5.88 10.09
C ALA A 188 -9.34 -4.77 9.08
N VAL A 189 -8.36 -3.87 8.80
CA VAL A 189 -8.61 -2.58 8.14
C VAL A 189 -7.84 -2.34 6.84
N PHE A 190 -7.02 -3.28 6.36
CA PHE A 190 -6.31 -3.05 5.08
C PHE A 190 -7.29 -2.69 3.96
N THR A 191 -6.89 -1.74 3.13
CA THR A 191 -7.77 -1.21 2.09
C THR A 191 -7.35 -1.63 0.70
N ASP A 192 -6.06 -1.74 0.45
CA ASP A 192 -5.53 -2.30 -0.79
C ASP A 192 -4.12 -2.86 -0.57
N GLY A 193 -3.42 -3.11 -1.64
CA GLY A 193 -2.07 -3.66 -1.70
C GLY A 193 -1.88 -4.32 -3.05
N SER A 194 -0.73 -4.92 -3.27
CA SER A 194 -0.44 -5.63 -4.51
C SER A 194 -0.64 -7.12 -4.36
N PHE A 195 -1.20 -7.72 -5.40
CA PHE A 195 -1.26 -9.17 -5.55
C PHE A 195 -0.38 -9.58 -6.74
N CYS A 196 0.57 -10.46 -6.46
CA CYS A 196 1.47 -10.99 -7.47
C CYS A 196 1.53 -12.51 -7.36
N TYR A 197 1.24 -13.21 -8.47
CA TYR A 197 1.40 -14.65 -8.58
C TYR A 197 2.25 -15.01 -9.79
N ILE A 198 3.35 -15.74 -9.56
CA ILE A 198 4.23 -16.25 -10.61
C ILE A 198 4.09 -17.76 -10.66
N PRO A 199 3.61 -18.34 -11.77
CA PRO A 199 3.44 -19.78 -11.91
C PRO A 199 4.77 -20.55 -11.80
N LYS A 200 4.68 -21.84 -11.48
CA LYS A 200 5.80 -22.76 -11.42
C LYS A 200 6.67 -22.71 -12.68
N GLY A 201 7.96 -22.54 -12.49
CA GLY A 201 8.97 -22.53 -13.56
C GLY A 201 8.96 -21.27 -14.43
N VAL A 202 8.10 -20.30 -14.19
CA VAL A 202 8.02 -19.06 -14.95
C VAL A 202 8.99 -18.03 -14.40
N LYS A 203 9.75 -17.41 -15.29
CA LYS A 203 10.59 -16.25 -14.98
C LYS A 203 9.87 -15.00 -15.46
N CYS A 204 9.54 -14.10 -14.51
CA CYS A 204 8.95 -12.81 -14.87
C CYS A 204 9.91 -12.01 -15.76
N PRO A 205 9.48 -11.58 -16.95
CA PRO A 205 10.35 -10.95 -17.94
C PRO A 205 10.70 -9.50 -17.61
N MET A 206 10.05 -8.92 -16.61
CA MET A 206 10.23 -7.53 -16.20
C MET A 206 10.18 -7.41 -14.67
N GLU A 207 10.69 -6.31 -14.16
CA GLU A 207 10.50 -5.93 -12.77
C GLU A 207 9.05 -5.50 -12.54
N LEU A 208 8.48 -5.91 -11.41
CA LEU A 208 7.18 -5.45 -10.96
C LEU A 208 7.39 -4.38 -9.88
N SER A 209 6.65 -3.30 -9.94
CA SER A 209 6.77 -2.22 -8.96
C SER A 209 5.40 -1.74 -8.53
N THR A 210 5.24 -1.52 -7.24
CA THR A 210 4.07 -0.84 -6.69
C THR A 210 4.50 0.43 -5.98
N TYR A 211 3.75 1.49 -6.21
CA TYR A 211 3.99 2.77 -5.57
C TYR A 211 2.75 3.20 -4.78
N PHE A 212 2.93 3.38 -3.48
CA PHE A 212 1.90 3.83 -2.57
C PHE A 212 2.04 5.32 -2.26
N ARG A 213 0.96 6.06 -2.42
CA ARG A 213 0.89 7.48 -2.08
C ARG A 213 -0.20 7.73 -1.05
N ILE A 214 0.18 8.22 0.12
CA ILE A 214 -0.75 8.74 1.12
C ILE A 214 -0.96 10.23 0.84
N ASN A 215 -2.13 10.59 0.36
CA ASN A 215 -2.47 11.96 -0.03
C ASN A 215 -3.40 12.64 0.96
N GLU A 216 -4.34 11.92 1.54
CA GLU A 216 -5.36 12.47 2.43
C GLU A 216 -4.83 12.59 3.88
N SER A 217 -4.94 13.78 4.47
CA SER A 217 -4.52 14.01 5.86
C SER A 217 -5.50 13.39 6.86
N GLY A 218 -4.99 12.95 8.02
CA GLY A 218 -5.80 12.34 9.08
C GLY A 218 -6.39 10.99 8.68
N THR A 219 -5.75 10.29 7.74
CA THR A 219 -6.06 8.92 7.36
C THR A 219 -4.93 7.98 7.72
N GLY A 220 -5.26 6.75 8.10
CA GLY A 220 -4.31 5.64 8.14
C GLY A 220 -4.41 4.86 6.84
N GLN A 221 -3.30 4.67 6.16
CA GLN A 221 -3.21 3.76 5.03
C GLN A 221 -2.69 2.41 5.52
N PHE A 222 -3.44 1.37 5.23
CA PHE A 222 -3.13 0.00 5.64
C PHE A 222 -3.07 -0.86 4.38
N GLU A 223 -1.88 -1.31 4.06
CA GLU A 223 -1.59 -2.05 2.84
C GLU A 223 -1.35 -3.52 3.17
N ARG A 224 -1.75 -4.38 2.26
CA ARG A 224 -1.48 -5.81 2.34
C ARG A 224 -1.04 -6.36 1.00
N THR A 225 0.25 -6.41 0.80
CA THR A 225 0.88 -7.00 -0.38
C THR A 225 1.03 -8.51 -0.21
N LEU A 226 0.71 -9.26 -1.25
CA LEU A 226 0.86 -10.71 -1.30
C LEU A 226 1.60 -11.12 -2.58
N VAL A 227 2.85 -11.55 -2.42
CA VAL A 227 3.69 -12.06 -3.50
C VAL A 227 3.83 -13.57 -3.37
N ILE A 228 3.40 -14.30 -4.39
CA ILE A 228 3.42 -15.75 -4.46
C ILE A 228 4.33 -16.16 -5.62
N ALA A 229 5.52 -16.62 -5.30
CA ALA A 229 6.45 -17.22 -6.26
C ALA A 229 6.38 -18.74 -6.12
N ASP A 230 5.80 -19.41 -7.12
CA ASP A 230 5.68 -20.86 -7.12
C ASP A 230 7.04 -21.54 -7.40
N GLU A 231 7.13 -22.84 -7.26
CA GLU A 231 8.36 -23.61 -7.36
C GLU A 231 9.15 -23.29 -8.65
N SER A 232 10.44 -22.97 -8.50
CA SER A 232 11.36 -22.64 -9.60
C SER A 232 10.95 -21.41 -10.43
N SER A 233 10.10 -20.54 -9.91
CA SER A 233 9.76 -19.25 -10.52
C SER A 233 10.75 -18.15 -10.11
N TYR A 234 10.71 -17.03 -10.82
CA TYR A 234 11.53 -15.85 -10.51
C TYR A 234 10.74 -14.56 -10.74
N VAL A 235 10.87 -13.64 -9.79
CA VAL A 235 10.32 -12.27 -9.87
C VAL A 235 11.24 -11.29 -9.15
N SER A 236 11.36 -10.08 -9.70
CA SER A 236 11.89 -8.90 -9.00
C SER A 236 10.71 -7.98 -8.71
N TYR A 237 10.53 -7.61 -7.44
CA TYR A 237 9.45 -6.76 -6.97
C TYR A 237 10.02 -5.60 -6.16
N LEU A 238 9.64 -4.38 -6.53
CA LEU A 238 10.00 -3.14 -5.86
C LEU A 238 8.75 -2.46 -5.32
N GLU A 239 8.80 -2.06 -4.07
CA GLU A 239 7.74 -1.31 -3.42
C GLU A 239 8.26 0.03 -2.94
N GLY A 240 7.53 1.11 -3.25
CA GLY A 240 7.82 2.47 -2.83
C GLY A 240 6.61 3.08 -2.13
N CYS A 241 6.85 3.83 -1.06
CA CYS A 241 5.80 4.55 -0.34
C CYS A 241 6.21 6.00 -0.09
N THR A 242 5.29 6.94 -0.32
CA THR A 242 5.43 8.33 0.09
C THR A 242 4.16 8.85 0.75
N ALA A 243 4.31 9.78 1.68
CA ALA A 243 3.21 10.42 2.37
C ALA A 243 3.26 11.95 2.19
N CYS A 244 2.11 12.59 2.28
CA CYS A 244 2.02 14.05 2.26
C CYS A 244 2.63 14.70 3.53
N LEU A 245 2.78 13.93 4.60
CA LEU A 245 3.36 14.37 5.88
C LEU A 245 4.56 13.48 6.25
N LEU A 246 5.68 14.11 6.61
CA LEU A 246 6.94 13.42 6.93
C LEU A 246 6.81 12.43 8.11
N TYR A 247 6.00 12.74 9.10
CA TYR A 247 5.86 11.93 10.32
C TYR A 247 4.85 10.78 10.19
N THR A 248 4.21 10.60 9.03
CA THR A 248 3.32 9.46 8.77
C THR A 248 4.06 8.19 8.35
N SER A 249 5.34 8.32 8.00
CA SER A 249 6.25 7.21 7.69
C SER A 249 7.61 7.47 8.34
N PRO A 250 7.73 7.34 9.66
CA PRO A 250 8.99 7.62 10.35
C PRO A 250 10.07 6.63 9.86
N SER A 251 11.17 7.19 9.37
CA SER A 251 12.35 6.39 9.04
C SER A 251 13.00 5.90 10.34
N PRO A 252 13.61 4.71 10.38
CA PRO A 252 14.43 4.28 11.51
C PRO A 252 15.51 5.29 11.92
N ARG A 253 15.95 6.17 11.03
CA ARG A 253 16.91 7.26 11.32
C ARG A 253 16.32 8.40 12.15
N ASP A 254 15.01 8.60 12.11
CA ASP A 254 14.33 9.65 12.87
C ASP A 254 14.20 9.27 14.35
N LEU A 255 14.46 8.01 14.69
CA LEU A 255 14.38 7.45 16.04
C LEU A 255 15.64 7.68 16.90
N TYR A 256 16.70 8.27 16.33
CA TYR A 256 17.99 8.52 17.00
C TYR A 256 18.28 10.01 17.25
N ARG A 257 17.25 10.85 17.26
CA ARG A 257 17.38 12.26 17.64
C ARG A 257 16.77 12.57 18.97
#